data_2376d1d729d1b1e680c8a25bd4c9196d
#
_entry.id   2376d1d729d1b1e680c8a25bd4c9196d
#
_cell.length_a   1.000
_cell.length_b   1.000
_cell.length_c   1.000
_cell.angle_alpha   90.00
_cell.angle_beta   90.00
_cell.angle_gamma   90.00
#
_symmetry.space_group_name_H-M   'P 1'
#
loop_
_entity.id
_entity.type
_entity.pdbx_description
1 polymer ?
#
loop_
_entity_poly.entity_id
_entity_poly.type
_entity_poly.pdbx_seq_one_letter_code
_entity_poly.pdbx_strand_id
1 'polypeptide(L)'
;MTFVTCDLCDAHPETVRVVEALFTNYGGRAVFGGQIVTVKCHEDNTVVKEQVGKPGKGKVMVVDGGGSKRCALLGDMLAAQAAENGWEGVIIFGAIRDVDEIRKTDLGVQALGTIPVKSNRQGRGDLNVPVTFGGVTFREGEFVYADNNGIIVSGEALI
;
A
#
# COMPACT_ATOMS: atom_id res chain seq x y z
N MET A 1 -15.67 4.98 -1.26
CA MET A 1 -15.56 3.98 -2.35
C MET A 1 -15.95 2.62 -1.81
N THR A 2 -16.88 1.97 -2.46
CA THR A 2 -17.38 0.66 -2.04
C THR A 2 -17.34 -0.29 -3.23
N PHE A 3 -16.68 -1.40 -3.08
CA PHE A 3 -16.58 -2.48 -4.07
C PHE A 3 -16.23 -3.79 -3.35
N VAL A 4 -16.33 -4.89 -4.07
CA VAL A 4 -15.81 -6.19 -3.66
C VAL A 4 -14.85 -6.65 -4.74
N THR A 5 -13.61 -6.97 -4.37
CA THR A 5 -12.59 -7.39 -5.37
C THR A 5 -13.03 -8.63 -6.14
N CYS A 6 -13.77 -9.54 -5.51
CA CYS A 6 -14.31 -10.71 -6.19
C CYS A 6 -15.20 -10.31 -7.38
N ASP A 7 -16.08 -9.33 -7.18
CA ASP A 7 -16.98 -8.85 -8.23
C ASP A 7 -16.21 -8.19 -9.36
N LEU A 8 -15.16 -7.43 -9.02
CA LEU A 8 -14.32 -6.78 -10.03
C LEU A 8 -13.56 -7.80 -10.88
N CYS A 9 -13.05 -8.86 -10.25
CA CYS A 9 -12.40 -9.96 -10.97
C CYS A 9 -13.37 -10.65 -11.93
N ASP A 10 -14.60 -10.91 -11.47
CA ASP A 10 -15.61 -11.58 -12.29
C ASP A 10 -16.05 -10.71 -13.47
N ALA A 11 -16.14 -9.39 -13.26
CA ALA A 11 -16.54 -8.44 -14.30
C ALA A 11 -15.42 -8.12 -15.29
N HIS A 12 -14.15 -8.23 -14.88
CA HIS A 12 -13.00 -7.82 -15.71
C HIS A 12 -11.91 -8.90 -15.75
N PRO A 13 -12.24 -10.15 -16.13
CA PRO A 13 -11.30 -11.27 -16.00
C PRO A 13 -10.07 -11.16 -16.88
N GLU A 14 -10.11 -10.33 -17.93
CA GLU A 14 -9.01 -10.19 -18.88
C GLU A 14 -8.14 -8.96 -18.64
N THR A 15 -8.60 -8.04 -17.78
CA THR A 15 -7.89 -6.77 -17.55
C THR A 15 -7.26 -6.67 -16.18
N VAL A 16 -7.79 -7.38 -15.18
CA VAL A 16 -7.21 -7.33 -13.84
C VAL A 16 -6.01 -8.25 -13.71
N ARG A 17 -5.03 -7.78 -12.96
CA ARG A 17 -3.87 -8.58 -12.54
C ARG A 17 -4.01 -8.80 -11.03
N VAL A 18 -3.92 -10.04 -10.61
CA VAL A 18 -4.16 -10.42 -9.21
C VAL A 18 -2.83 -10.61 -8.49
N VAL A 19 -2.66 -9.91 -7.39
CA VAL A 19 -1.46 -10.02 -6.55
C VAL A 19 -1.55 -11.32 -5.73
N GLU A 20 -0.44 -12.05 -5.62
CA GLU A 20 -0.37 -13.26 -4.81
C GLU A 20 -0.85 -12.99 -3.37
N ALA A 21 -1.46 -13.99 -2.75
CA ALA A 21 -2.08 -13.89 -1.42
C ALA A 21 -1.03 -13.84 -0.30
N LEU A 22 -0.24 -12.78 -0.24
CA LEU A 22 0.86 -12.60 0.70
C LEU A 22 0.54 -11.60 1.81
N PHE A 23 -0.50 -10.78 1.64
CA PHE A 23 -0.74 -9.60 2.45
C PHE A 23 -1.82 -9.82 3.50
N THR A 24 -1.69 -9.13 4.63
CA THR A 24 -2.68 -9.06 5.68
C THR A 24 -3.13 -7.62 5.85
N ASN A 25 -4.45 -7.41 6.08
CA ASN A 25 -5.02 -6.10 6.34
C ASN A 25 -4.80 -5.71 7.80
N TYR A 26 -4.21 -4.53 8.01
CA TYR A 26 -3.95 -3.96 9.33
C TYR A 26 -4.65 -2.63 9.57
N GLY A 27 -5.15 -2.00 8.52
CA GLY A 27 -5.74 -0.67 8.62
C GLY A 27 -7.17 -0.66 9.13
N GLY A 28 -7.64 0.51 9.51
CA GLY A 28 -9.04 0.72 9.91
C GLY A 28 -10.02 0.72 8.74
N ARG A 29 -9.52 0.82 7.51
CA ARG A 29 -10.33 0.79 6.30
C ARG A 29 -9.99 -0.50 5.53
N ALA A 30 -10.93 -1.45 5.50
CA ALA A 30 -10.72 -2.74 4.85
C ALA A 30 -10.80 -2.65 3.32
N VAL A 31 -11.69 -1.81 2.80
CA VAL A 31 -11.92 -1.64 1.36
C VAL A 31 -11.32 -0.31 0.93
N PHE A 32 -10.34 -0.35 0.06
CA PHE A 32 -9.71 0.87 -0.44
C PHE A 32 -9.15 0.65 -1.84
N GLY A 33 -9.03 1.73 -2.58
CA GLY A 33 -8.49 1.70 -3.92
C GLY A 33 -8.22 3.10 -4.42
N GLY A 34 -7.50 3.19 -5.52
CA GLY A 34 -7.17 4.46 -6.12
C GLY A 34 -6.02 4.35 -7.10
N GLN A 35 -5.55 5.50 -7.52
CA GLN A 35 -4.44 5.62 -8.44
C GLN A 35 -3.11 5.35 -7.72
N ILE A 36 -2.26 4.57 -8.35
CA ILE A 36 -1.02 4.08 -7.76
C ILE A 36 0.06 5.16 -7.75
N VAL A 37 0.69 5.32 -6.58
CA VAL A 37 1.97 6.01 -6.41
C VAL A 37 2.96 4.98 -5.89
N THR A 38 4.07 4.76 -6.58
CA THR A 38 5.04 3.73 -6.20
C THR A 38 6.22 4.30 -5.45
N VAL A 39 6.69 3.55 -4.46
CA VAL A 39 7.93 3.82 -3.71
C VAL A 39 8.73 2.52 -3.69
N LYS A 40 10.01 2.61 -4.04
CA LYS A 40 10.94 1.48 -3.92
C LYS A 40 12.01 1.84 -2.89
N CYS A 41 12.10 1.06 -1.82
CA CYS A 41 13.05 1.31 -0.74
C CYS A 41 13.43 -0.02 -0.05
N HIS A 42 14.56 -0.02 0.62
CA HIS A 42 15.00 -1.20 1.35
C HIS A 42 15.43 -0.78 2.76
N GLU A 43 14.61 -1.15 3.74
CA GLU A 43 14.88 -0.90 5.17
C GLU A 43 15.08 0.59 5.53
N ASP A 44 14.59 1.47 4.68
CA ASP A 44 14.67 2.92 4.83
C ASP A 44 13.36 3.54 4.35
N ASN A 45 12.60 4.16 5.25
CA ASN A 45 11.30 4.73 4.93
C ASN A 45 11.31 6.24 4.69
N THR A 46 12.46 6.82 4.33
CA THR A 46 12.57 8.27 4.06
C THR A 46 11.54 8.72 3.03
N VAL A 47 11.45 8.04 1.89
CA VAL A 47 10.54 8.42 0.80
C VAL A 47 9.08 8.21 1.21
N VAL A 48 8.78 7.16 1.97
CA VAL A 48 7.44 6.94 2.52
C VAL A 48 7.03 8.12 3.39
N LYS A 49 7.92 8.56 4.28
CA LYS A 49 7.68 9.72 5.16
C LYS A 49 7.42 10.99 4.36
N GLU A 50 8.19 11.24 3.32
CA GLU A 50 8.00 12.40 2.44
C GLU A 50 6.63 12.35 1.75
N GLN A 51 6.26 11.19 1.23
CA GLN A 51 5.03 11.04 0.45
C GLN A 51 3.77 11.12 1.30
N VAL A 52 3.74 10.58 2.51
CA VAL A 52 2.55 10.71 3.37
C VAL A 52 2.26 12.14 3.75
N GLY A 53 3.26 13.04 3.68
CA GLY A 53 3.10 14.47 3.91
C GLY A 53 2.48 15.23 2.76
N LYS A 54 2.26 14.59 1.61
CA LYS A 54 1.72 15.22 0.41
C LYS A 54 0.24 14.85 0.23
N PRO A 55 -0.54 15.66 -0.53
CA PRO A 55 -1.94 15.32 -0.82
C PRO A 55 -2.07 13.95 -1.50
N GLY A 56 -2.90 13.09 -0.93
CA GLY A 56 -3.08 11.72 -1.40
C GLY A 56 -4.51 11.31 -1.74
N LYS A 57 -5.44 12.28 -1.86
CA LYS A 57 -6.84 11.99 -2.19
C LYS A 57 -6.93 11.21 -3.50
N GLY A 58 -7.63 10.06 -3.46
CA GLY A 58 -7.79 9.19 -4.61
C GLY A 58 -6.55 8.36 -4.95
N LYS A 59 -5.55 8.35 -4.07
CA LYS A 59 -4.28 7.65 -4.32
C LYS A 59 -4.01 6.57 -3.28
N VAL A 60 -3.34 5.52 -3.74
CA VAL A 60 -2.80 4.44 -2.90
C VAL A 60 -1.29 4.39 -3.09
N MET A 61 -0.56 4.40 -1.99
CA MET A 61 0.89 4.27 -2.01
C MET A 61 1.25 2.78 -2.01
N VAL A 62 1.98 2.35 -3.03
CA VAL A 62 2.47 0.98 -3.17
C VAL A 62 3.97 0.99 -2.92
N VAL A 63 4.39 0.36 -1.84
CA VAL A 63 5.77 0.39 -1.35
C VAL A 63 6.41 -0.97 -1.56
N ASP A 64 7.43 -1.03 -2.42
CA ASP A 64 8.28 -2.21 -2.54
C ASP A 64 9.43 -2.09 -1.55
N GLY A 65 9.29 -2.76 -0.42
CA GLY A 65 10.33 -2.82 0.61
C GLY A 65 11.27 -4.00 0.47
N GLY A 66 11.25 -4.65 -0.70
CA GLY A 66 12.12 -5.81 -0.96
C GLY A 66 11.74 -7.06 -0.18
N GLY A 67 10.57 -7.07 0.45
CA GLY A 67 10.12 -8.19 1.28
C GLY A 67 10.79 -8.28 2.65
N SER A 68 11.64 -7.32 3.01
CA SER A 68 12.31 -7.33 4.30
C SER A 68 11.32 -7.12 5.46
N LYS A 69 11.46 -7.96 6.50
CA LYS A 69 10.73 -7.81 7.76
C LYS A 69 11.66 -7.48 8.92
N ARG A 70 12.85 -6.96 8.63
CA ARG A 70 13.83 -6.61 9.68
C ARG A 70 13.54 -5.27 10.33
N CYS A 71 12.82 -4.39 9.66
CA CYS A 71 12.36 -3.13 10.24
C CYS A 71 11.03 -2.72 9.61
N ALA A 72 10.31 -1.85 10.32
CA ALA A 72 9.01 -1.36 9.87
C ALA A 72 9.16 -0.15 8.96
N LEU A 73 8.42 -0.14 7.86
CA LEU A 73 8.40 0.99 6.92
C LEU A 73 7.28 1.98 7.23
N LEU A 74 6.31 1.59 8.06
CA LEU A 74 5.18 2.43 8.45
C LEU A 74 4.86 2.18 9.92
N GLY A 75 4.64 3.25 10.66
CA GLY A 75 4.13 3.22 12.04
C GLY A 75 2.90 4.11 12.17
N ASP A 76 2.43 4.31 13.41
CA ASP A 76 1.19 5.02 13.70
C ASP A 76 1.21 6.49 13.27
N MET A 77 2.35 7.18 13.46
CA MET A 77 2.47 8.61 13.12
C MET A 77 2.38 8.85 11.62
N LEU A 78 3.08 8.03 10.81
CA LEU A 78 3.02 8.16 9.36
C LEU A 78 1.65 7.72 8.82
N ALA A 79 1.04 6.70 9.42
CA ALA A 79 -0.30 6.27 9.03
C ALA A 79 -1.34 7.38 9.32
N ALA A 80 -1.26 8.02 10.48
CA ALA A 80 -2.14 9.12 10.82
C ALA A 80 -1.97 10.30 9.86
N GLN A 81 -0.73 10.62 9.51
CA GLN A 81 -0.42 11.69 8.55
C GLN A 81 -0.97 11.37 7.16
N ALA A 82 -0.84 10.14 6.71
CA ALA A 82 -1.39 9.70 5.43
C ALA A 82 -2.92 9.86 5.41
N ALA A 83 -3.59 9.44 6.49
CA ALA A 83 -5.04 9.60 6.61
C ALA A 83 -5.46 11.07 6.58
N GLU A 84 -4.75 11.93 7.31
CA GLU A 84 -5.02 13.39 7.32
C GLU A 84 -4.87 14.01 5.94
N ASN A 85 -3.91 13.54 5.15
CA ASN A 85 -3.64 14.06 3.81
C ASN A 85 -4.47 13.39 2.72
N GLY A 86 -5.44 12.56 3.11
CA GLY A 86 -6.43 12.02 2.20
C GLY A 86 -6.05 10.75 1.47
N TRP A 87 -4.88 10.16 1.77
CA TRP A 87 -4.50 8.89 1.16
C TRP A 87 -5.57 7.83 1.41
N GLU A 88 -5.89 7.04 0.38
CA GLU A 88 -6.88 5.96 0.49
C GLU A 88 -6.29 4.74 1.19
N GLY A 89 -5.02 4.46 0.95
CA GLY A 89 -4.34 3.33 1.56
C GLY A 89 -2.87 3.25 1.23
N VAL A 90 -2.20 2.32 1.91
CA VAL A 90 -0.78 1.99 1.70
C VAL A 90 -0.65 0.47 1.65
N ILE A 91 0.01 -0.02 0.62
CA ILE A 91 0.33 -1.45 0.45
C ILE A 91 1.84 -1.58 0.53
N ILE A 92 2.32 -2.42 1.44
CA ILE A 92 3.74 -2.51 1.74
C ILE A 92 4.24 -3.95 1.57
N PHE A 93 5.10 -4.16 0.58
CA PHE A 93 5.85 -5.41 0.45
C PHE A 93 7.03 -5.37 1.43
N GLY A 94 6.70 -5.54 2.69
CA GLY A 94 7.58 -5.41 3.84
C GLY A 94 6.78 -5.45 5.14
N ALA A 95 7.33 -4.89 6.22
CA ALA A 95 6.72 -4.92 7.54
C ALA A 95 6.28 -3.52 8.02
N ILE A 96 5.34 -3.53 8.96
CA ILE A 96 4.86 -2.35 9.67
C ILE A 96 4.96 -2.56 11.17
N ARG A 97 4.71 -1.50 11.97
CA ARG A 97 4.60 -1.57 13.42
C ARG A 97 3.40 -0.75 13.91
N ASP A 98 3.16 -0.73 15.22
CA ASP A 98 2.06 0.03 15.85
C ASP A 98 0.68 -0.42 15.34
N VAL A 99 0.49 -1.72 15.18
CA VAL A 99 -0.69 -2.27 14.49
C VAL A 99 -1.98 -2.01 15.24
N ASP A 100 -1.95 -1.91 16.56
CA ASP A 100 -3.15 -1.63 17.35
C ASP A 100 -3.65 -0.19 17.07
N GLU A 101 -2.74 0.77 16.90
CA GLU A 101 -3.09 2.15 16.55
C GLU A 101 -3.46 2.27 15.07
N ILE A 102 -2.76 1.58 14.19
CA ILE A 102 -3.05 1.58 12.74
C ILE A 102 -4.46 1.02 12.49
N ARG A 103 -4.89 0.02 13.25
CA ARG A 103 -6.24 -0.55 13.13
C ARG A 103 -7.34 0.47 13.39
N LYS A 104 -7.06 1.52 14.17
CA LYS A 104 -8.01 2.60 14.48
C LYS A 104 -7.93 3.76 13.49
N THR A 105 -6.99 3.75 12.57
CA THR A 105 -6.76 4.83 11.61
C THR A 105 -7.62 4.61 10.37
N ASP A 106 -8.30 5.65 9.91
CA ASP A 106 -9.11 5.58 8.67
C ASP A 106 -8.20 5.61 7.45
N LEU A 107 -7.55 4.50 7.21
CA LEU A 107 -6.59 4.27 6.14
C LEU A 107 -6.56 2.79 5.84
N GLY A 108 -6.55 2.42 4.56
CA GLY A 108 -6.24 1.06 4.18
C GLY A 108 -4.75 0.80 4.41
N VAL A 109 -4.41 -0.32 5.03
CA VAL A 109 -3.00 -0.73 5.21
C VAL A 109 -2.91 -2.22 5.03
N GLN A 110 -2.16 -2.66 4.04
CA GLN A 110 -1.84 -4.08 3.86
C GLN A 110 -0.32 -4.26 3.83
N ALA A 111 0.17 -5.28 4.49
CA ALA A 111 1.60 -5.55 4.62
C ALA A 111 1.85 -7.06 4.75
N LEU A 112 3.12 -7.46 4.62
CA LEU A 112 3.51 -8.86 4.79
C LEU A 112 3.51 -9.31 6.24
N GLY A 113 3.77 -8.40 7.16
CA GLY A 113 3.85 -8.72 8.57
C GLY A 113 4.22 -7.53 9.44
N THR A 114 4.55 -7.81 10.68
CA THR A 114 4.81 -6.79 11.70
C THR A 114 6.15 -7.03 12.38
N ILE A 115 6.79 -5.94 12.81
CA ILE A 115 8.05 -5.98 13.53
C ILE A 115 8.17 -4.71 14.40
N PRO A 116 8.65 -4.75 15.63
CA PRO A 116 8.70 -3.55 16.47
C PRO A 116 9.85 -2.60 16.17
N VAL A 117 10.77 -2.96 15.30
CA VAL A 117 11.97 -2.18 14.99
C VAL A 117 11.67 -1.12 13.93
N LYS A 118 12.06 0.13 14.20
CA LYS A 118 11.89 1.23 13.24
C LYS A 118 12.91 1.15 12.10
N SER A 119 12.60 1.81 10.98
CA SER A 119 13.55 2.03 9.90
C SER A 119 14.71 2.92 10.33
N ASN A 120 15.87 2.70 9.75
CA ASN A 120 17.03 3.60 9.87
C ASN A 120 17.07 4.50 8.62
N ARG A 121 16.57 5.75 8.75
CA ARG A 121 16.46 6.67 7.62
C ARG A 121 17.81 7.23 7.20
N GLN A 122 18.18 6.98 5.95
CA GLN A 122 19.43 7.43 5.35
C GLN A 122 19.20 8.22 4.07
N GLY A 123 17.96 8.66 3.81
CA GLY A 123 17.61 9.42 2.62
C GLY A 123 17.53 8.59 1.35
N ARG A 124 17.36 7.28 1.44
CA ARG A 124 17.36 6.37 0.30
C ARG A 124 15.96 5.98 -0.11
N GLY A 125 15.78 5.74 -1.40
CA GLY A 125 14.55 5.25 -2.00
C GLY A 125 14.26 5.97 -3.30
N ASP A 126 13.39 5.35 -4.09
CA ASP A 126 12.99 5.85 -5.41
C ASP A 126 11.48 6.04 -5.45
N LEU A 127 11.04 7.13 -6.05
CA LEU A 127 9.64 7.48 -6.22
C LEU A 127 9.21 7.27 -7.67
N ASN A 128 7.99 6.76 -7.87
CA ASN A 128 7.35 6.65 -9.18
C ASN A 128 8.08 5.74 -10.18
N VAL A 129 8.87 4.80 -9.69
CA VAL A 129 9.47 3.76 -10.51
C VAL A 129 8.55 2.52 -10.53
N PRO A 130 8.51 1.74 -11.62
CA PRO A 130 7.77 0.48 -11.60
C PRO A 130 8.33 -0.46 -10.54
N VAL A 131 7.45 -1.11 -9.79
CA VAL A 131 7.84 -2.10 -8.78
C VAL A 131 7.12 -3.40 -9.04
N THR A 132 7.79 -4.51 -8.78
CA THR A 132 7.25 -5.84 -9.03
C THR A 132 7.34 -6.70 -7.77
N PHE A 133 6.21 -7.18 -7.32
CA PHE A 133 6.13 -8.18 -6.25
C PHE A 133 4.77 -8.89 -6.34
N GLY A 134 4.67 -10.06 -5.71
CA GLY A 134 3.43 -10.83 -5.74
C GLY A 134 2.99 -11.22 -7.15
N GLY A 135 3.93 -11.36 -8.09
CA GLY A 135 3.64 -11.72 -9.48
C GLY A 135 3.07 -10.59 -10.33
N VAL A 136 3.05 -9.35 -9.84
CA VAL A 136 2.44 -8.20 -10.52
C VAL A 136 3.40 -7.02 -10.53
N THR A 137 3.42 -6.30 -11.66
CA THR A 137 4.11 -5.02 -11.76
C THR A 137 3.13 -3.88 -11.49
N PHE A 138 3.48 -3.02 -10.55
CA PHE A 138 2.72 -1.82 -10.23
C PHE A 138 3.39 -0.63 -10.88
N ARG A 139 2.60 0.16 -11.59
CA ARG A 139 3.08 1.35 -12.31
C ARG A 139 2.33 2.58 -11.82
N GLU A 140 3.07 3.67 -11.63
CA GLU A 140 2.45 4.97 -11.31
C GLU A 140 1.34 5.29 -12.31
N GLY A 141 0.21 5.75 -11.79
CA GLY A 141 -0.93 6.17 -12.60
C GLY A 141 -1.90 5.06 -12.96
N GLU A 142 -1.52 3.80 -12.83
CA GLU A 142 -2.47 2.69 -12.90
C GLU A 142 -3.31 2.63 -11.63
N PHE A 143 -4.18 1.65 -11.50
CA PHE A 143 -5.16 1.59 -10.43
C PHE A 143 -5.03 0.30 -9.63
N VAL A 144 -5.24 0.41 -8.32
CA VAL A 144 -5.23 -0.73 -7.40
C VAL A 144 -6.50 -0.72 -6.58
N TYR A 145 -7.05 -1.91 -6.34
CA TYR A 145 -8.24 -2.12 -5.51
C TYR A 145 -7.93 -3.25 -4.52
N ALA A 146 -8.23 -3.02 -3.27
CA ALA A 146 -7.91 -3.96 -2.20
C ALA A 146 -9.06 -4.10 -1.22
N ASP A 147 -9.26 -5.31 -0.72
CA ASP A 147 -10.16 -5.62 0.39
C ASP A 147 -9.65 -6.85 1.14
N ASN A 148 -10.47 -7.44 2.00
CA ASN A 148 -10.06 -8.62 2.77
C ASN A 148 -9.86 -9.88 1.91
N ASN A 149 -10.28 -9.85 0.65
CA ASN A 149 -10.07 -10.99 -0.27
C ASN A 149 -8.75 -10.92 -1.01
N GLY A 150 -8.17 -9.73 -1.17
CA GLY A 150 -6.90 -9.59 -1.87
C GLY A 150 -6.70 -8.22 -2.51
N ILE A 151 -5.72 -8.19 -3.41
CA ILE A 151 -5.29 -6.98 -4.11
C ILE A 151 -5.30 -7.25 -5.60
N ILE A 152 -5.91 -6.35 -6.37
CA ILE A 152 -5.93 -6.41 -7.82
C ILE A 152 -5.46 -5.09 -8.42
N VAL A 153 -4.86 -5.17 -9.60
CA VAL A 153 -4.30 -4.03 -10.33
C VAL A 153 -4.90 -3.98 -11.72
N SER A 154 -5.16 -2.78 -12.21
CA SER A 154 -5.68 -2.55 -13.56
C SER A 154 -5.01 -1.33 -14.17
N GLY A 155 -4.79 -1.36 -15.49
CA GLY A 155 -4.32 -0.19 -16.23
C GLY A 155 -5.37 0.91 -16.36
N GLU A 156 -6.63 0.57 -16.13
CA GLU A 156 -7.77 1.49 -16.24
C GLU A 156 -8.57 1.50 -14.95
N ALA A 157 -9.24 2.60 -14.68
CA ALA A 157 -10.19 2.66 -13.58
C ALA A 157 -11.33 1.67 -13.82
N LEU A 158 -11.67 0.87 -12.80
CA LEU A 158 -12.74 -0.13 -12.88
C LEU A 158 -14.05 0.38 -12.28
N ILE A 159 -13.97 1.50 -11.58
CA ILE A 159 -15.10 2.13 -10.89
C ILE A 159 -15.12 3.61 -11.22
#